data_a555da38408ada5cae0ca16f303d11a6
#
_entry.id   a555da38408ada5cae0ca16f303d11a6
#
_cell.length_a   1.000
_cell.length_b   1.000
_cell.length_c   1.000
_cell.angle_alpha   90.00
_cell.angle_beta   90.00
_cell.angle_gamma   90.00
#
_symmetry.space_group_name_H-M   'P 1'
#
loop_
_entity.id
_entity.type
_entity.pdbx_description
1 polymer ?
#
loop_
_entity_poly.entity_id
_entity_poly.type
_entity_poly.pdbx_seq_one_letter_code
_entity_poly.pdbx_strand_id
1 'polypeptide(L)'
;GCALSPKDVRETTLEAMATASRVATFVGKGEISVSPEVAYIIQEKCDRCEICIKVCPVAAVEKSPEAITINPISCVGCGICVPRCPREAIDLKNSTEAQLMAQIRGVSEGGKPPKIIAFLEKEIAYGSADLAGQSRVSYPSNVRIIGVPSTGRVSLKHLLQAFAYGADGVVLLEDHGGVFKEETLREHVTQMKKELREYGVEPLRLMSFSTTLPEYGKVTETFETFNSRISKMGPLSEENRAKIREKLQSN
;
A
#
# COMPACT_ATOMS: atom_id res chain seq x y z
N GLY A 1 22.14 -22.91 7.13
CA GLY A 1 23.32 -23.47 6.48
C GLY A 1 24.27 -22.39 5.96
N CYS A 2 25.17 -22.73 5.06
CA CYS A 2 26.21 -21.83 4.54
C CYS A 2 25.70 -20.56 3.85
N ALA A 3 24.44 -20.53 3.41
CA ALA A 3 23.81 -19.33 2.85
C ALA A 3 23.62 -18.22 3.90
N LEU A 4 23.55 -18.56 5.19
CA LEU A 4 23.41 -17.59 6.26
C LEU A 4 24.77 -17.03 6.72
N SER A 5 25.77 -17.91 6.87
CA SER A 5 27.15 -17.58 7.20
C SER A 5 28.06 -18.79 6.91
N PRO A 6 29.40 -18.61 6.78
CA PRO A 6 30.33 -19.75 6.70
C PRO A 6 30.18 -20.67 7.93
N LYS A 7 29.99 -21.97 7.72
CA LYS A 7 29.74 -22.99 8.76
C LYS A 7 30.31 -24.32 8.36
N ASP A 8 30.64 -25.11 9.37
CA ASP A 8 31.02 -26.51 9.18
C ASP A 8 29.81 -27.43 9.03
N VAL A 9 30.05 -28.69 8.70
CA VAL A 9 28.99 -29.69 8.50
C VAL A 9 28.20 -29.92 9.80
N ARG A 10 28.83 -29.89 10.96
CA ARG A 10 28.20 -30.11 12.24
C ARG A 10 27.23 -28.99 12.58
N GLU A 11 27.66 -27.74 12.40
CA GLU A 11 26.82 -26.56 12.62
C GLU A 11 25.63 -26.53 11.66
N THR A 12 25.87 -26.85 10.38
CA THR A 12 24.80 -26.93 9.36
C THR A 12 23.76 -28.00 9.72
N THR A 13 24.23 -29.17 10.22
CA THR A 13 23.34 -30.26 10.64
C THR A 13 22.51 -29.84 11.86
N LEU A 14 23.12 -29.21 12.86
CA LEU A 14 22.42 -28.72 14.06
C LEU A 14 21.34 -27.68 13.70
N GLU A 15 21.63 -26.77 12.79
CA GLU A 15 20.64 -25.79 12.30
C GLU A 15 19.50 -26.46 11.55
N ALA A 16 19.79 -27.44 10.70
CA ALA A 16 18.76 -28.20 9.99
C ALA A 16 17.84 -28.94 10.98
N MET A 17 18.39 -29.59 12.00
CA MET A 17 17.63 -30.24 13.07
C MET A 17 16.79 -29.25 13.87
N ALA A 18 17.35 -28.10 14.24
CA ALA A 18 16.62 -27.05 14.94
C ALA A 18 15.46 -26.49 14.10
N THR A 19 15.67 -26.29 12.81
CA THR A 19 14.65 -25.86 11.86
C THR A 19 13.54 -26.92 11.72
N ALA A 20 13.91 -28.18 11.54
CA ALA A 20 12.97 -29.30 11.45
C ALA A 20 12.10 -29.40 12.72
N SER A 21 12.72 -29.25 13.91
CA SER A 21 12.02 -29.27 15.20
C SER A 21 11.00 -28.09 15.29
N ARG A 22 11.36 -26.90 14.86
CA ARG A 22 10.43 -25.76 14.81
C ARG A 22 9.26 -26.01 13.84
N VAL A 23 9.54 -26.51 12.64
CA VAL A 23 8.52 -26.86 11.65
C VAL A 23 7.57 -27.93 12.23
N ALA A 24 8.11 -28.98 12.87
CA ALA A 24 7.32 -30.02 13.52
C ALA A 24 6.36 -29.47 14.59
N THR A 25 6.75 -28.39 15.31
CA THR A 25 5.89 -27.72 16.29
C THR A 25 4.66 -27.09 15.65
N PHE A 26 4.78 -26.55 14.43
CA PHE A 26 3.64 -25.98 13.68
C PHE A 26 2.79 -27.08 13.05
N VAL A 27 3.41 -28.03 12.36
CA VAL A 27 2.70 -29.12 11.67
C VAL A 27 1.98 -30.03 12.66
N GLY A 28 2.59 -30.28 13.83
CA GLY A 28 2.00 -31.12 14.88
C GLY A 28 0.74 -30.54 15.54
N LYS A 29 0.45 -29.26 15.37
CA LYS A 29 -0.79 -28.65 15.87
C LYS A 29 -2.03 -29.02 15.04
N GLY A 30 -1.85 -29.51 13.80
CA GLY A 30 -2.96 -29.78 12.89
C GLY A 30 -3.73 -28.55 12.40
N GLU A 31 -3.38 -27.37 12.91
CA GLU A 31 -4.03 -26.10 12.59
C GLU A 31 -2.99 -25.04 12.26
N ILE A 32 -3.31 -24.18 11.29
CA ILE A 32 -2.49 -23.02 10.93
C ILE A 32 -3.33 -21.76 11.14
N SER A 33 -2.87 -20.87 12.01
CA SER A 33 -3.44 -19.52 12.10
C SER A 33 -2.97 -18.69 10.91
N VAL A 34 -3.91 -18.25 10.10
CA VAL A 34 -3.64 -17.31 9.00
C VAL A 34 -3.80 -15.87 9.48
N SER A 35 -3.10 -14.93 8.79
CA SER A 35 -3.26 -13.52 9.07
C SER A 35 -4.74 -13.11 8.98
N PRO A 36 -5.26 -12.32 9.92
CA PRO A 36 -6.61 -11.80 9.83
C PRO A 36 -6.80 -10.80 8.66
N GLU A 37 -5.72 -10.28 8.09
CA GLU A 37 -5.72 -9.30 7.00
C GLU A 37 -5.76 -9.98 5.64
N VAL A 38 -6.73 -10.85 5.41
CA VAL A 38 -6.99 -11.47 4.10
C VAL A 38 -8.16 -10.78 3.40
N ALA A 39 -8.12 -10.77 2.07
CA ALA A 39 -9.24 -10.29 1.29
C ALA A 39 -10.43 -11.25 1.37
N TYR A 40 -11.64 -10.70 1.25
CA TYR A 40 -12.87 -11.46 1.18
C TYR A 40 -13.79 -10.90 0.09
N ILE A 41 -14.69 -11.75 -0.41
CA ILE A 41 -15.64 -11.39 -1.47
C ILE A 41 -17.05 -11.34 -0.90
N ILE A 42 -17.74 -10.25 -1.17
CA ILE A 42 -19.17 -10.07 -0.90
C ILE A 42 -19.90 -10.68 -2.10
N GLN A 43 -20.37 -11.92 -1.94
CA GLN A 43 -20.91 -12.73 -3.05
C GLN A 43 -22.12 -12.08 -3.72
N GLU A 44 -22.96 -11.37 -2.95
CA GLU A 44 -24.17 -10.68 -3.41
C GLU A 44 -23.84 -9.55 -4.42
N LYS A 45 -22.64 -8.99 -4.35
CA LYS A 45 -22.16 -7.94 -5.26
C LYS A 45 -21.35 -8.48 -6.43
N CYS A 46 -20.87 -9.74 -6.35
CA CYS A 46 -19.91 -10.29 -7.29
C CYS A 46 -20.60 -10.71 -8.60
N ASP A 47 -20.23 -10.10 -9.73
CA ASP A 47 -20.68 -10.45 -11.08
C ASP A 47 -19.79 -11.49 -11.78
N ARG A 48 -18.81 -12.05 -11.08
CA ARG A 48 -17.87 -13.06 -11.56
C ARG A 48 -17.04 -12.65 -12.79
N CYS A 49 -16.70 -11.37 -12.93
CA CYS A 49 -15.92 -10.82 -14.06
C CYS A 49 -14.44 -11.30 -14.11
N GLU A 50 -13.96 -12.02 -13.12
CA GLU A 50 -12.60 -12.63 -13.05
C GLU A 50 -11.42 -11.64 -13.05
N ILE A 51 -11.66 -10.34 -12.93
CA ILE A 51 -10.59 -9.33 -12.88
C ILE A 51 -9.67 -9.59 -11.68
N CYS A 52 -10.26 -9.93 -10.52
CA CYS A 52 -9.50 -10.23 -9.29
C CYS A 52 -8.55 -11.43 -9.44
N ILE A 53 -8.89 -12.42 -10.25
CA ILE A 53 -8.01 -13.56 -10.56
C ILE A 53 -6.80 -13.09 -11.35
N LYS A 54 -7.00 -12.25 -12.37
CA LYS A 54 -5.94 -11.76 -13.27
C LYS A 54 -4.95 -10.84 -12.56
N VAL A 55 -5.41 -10.06 -11.57
CA VAL A 55 -4.57 -9.08 -10.88
C VAL A 55 -3.93 -9.60 -9.60
N CYS A 56 -4.25 -10.82 -9.17
CA CYS A 56 -3.70 -11.40 -7.95
C CYS A 56 -2.24 -11.84 -8.16
N PRO A 57 -1.26 -11.23 -7.51
CA PRO A 57 0.16 -11.55 -7.74
C PRO A 57 0.57 -12.92 -7.18
N VAL A 58 -0.23 -13.49 -6.27
CA VAL A 58 0.04 -14.78 -5.60
C VAL A 58 -0.98 -15.87 -5.97
N ALA A 59 -1.80 -15.63 -6.98
CA ALA A 59 -2.83 -16.57 -7.45
C ALA A 59 -3.73 -17.14 -6.33
N ALA A 60 -4.06 -16.32 -5.34
CA ALA A 60 -4.90 -16.73 -4.20
C ALA A 60 -6.42 -16.68 -4.50
N VAL A 61 -6.82 -16.20 -5.68
CA VAL A 61 -8.23 -16.09 -6.06
C VAL A 61 -8.59 -17.25 -6.98
N GLU A 62 -9.58 -18.03 -6.58
CA GLU A 62 -9.97 -19.26 -7.25
C GLU A 62 -11.40 -19.12 -7.81
N LYS A 63 -11.65 -19.76 -8.96
CA LYS A 63 -12.96 -19.85 -9.58
C LYS A 63 -13.53 -21.25 -9.37
N SER A 64 -14.73 -21.34 -8.82
CA SER A 64 -15.56 -22.53 -8.85
C SER A 64 -16.77 -22.33 -9.77
N PRO A 65 -17.53 -23.39 -10.12
CA PRO A 65 -18.78 -23.24 -10.88
C PRO A 65 -19.80 -22.34 -10.22
N GLU A 66 -19.77 -22.26 -8.89
CA GLU A 66 -20.78 -21.53 -8.09
C GLU A 66 -20.33 -20.13 -7.70
N ALA A 67 -19.03 -19.92 -7.46
CA ALA A 67 -18.52 -18.66 -6.89
C ALA A 67 -17.04 -18.39 -7.24
N ILE A 68 -16.63 -17.12 -7.05
CA ILE A 68 -15.23 -16.75 -6.93
C ILE A 68 -14.89 -16.71 -5.45
N THR A 69 -13.81 -17.37 -5.05
CA THR A 69 -13.37 -17.46 -3.65
C THR A 69 -11.93 -17.01 -3.49
N ILE A 70 -11.55 -16.68 -2.28
CA ILE A 70 -10.16 -16.33 -1.94
C ILE A 70 -9.64 -17.38 -0.97
N ASN A 71 -8.52 -18.02 -1.35
CA ASN A 71 -7.82 -18.96 -0.51
C ASN A 71 -7.07 -18.18 0.61
N PRO A 72 -7.49 -18.31 1.87
CA PRO A 72 -6.92 -17.51 2.95
C PRO A 72 -5.47 -17.88 3.30
N ILE A 73 -5.01 -19.07 2.92
CA ILE A 73 -3.63 -19.52 3.13
C ILE A 73 -2.69 -18.89 2.10
N SER A 74 -3.15 -18.78 0.84
CA SER A 74 -2.36 -18.20 -0.24
C SER A 74 -2.44 -16.67 -0.27
N CYS A 75 -3.49 -16.07 0.30
CA CYS A 75 -3.69 -14.63 0.28
C CYS A 75 -2.75 -13.93 1.25
N VAL A 76 -1.89 -13.06 0.73
CA VAL A 76 -0.96 -12.24 1.53
C VAL A 76 -1.55 -10.90 1.98
N GLY A 77 -2.85 -10.66 1.76
CA GLY A 77 -3.52 -9.44 2.22
C GLY A 77 -3.08 -8.13 1.56
N CYS A 78 -2.40 -8.17 0.40
CA CYS A 78 -1.88 -6.97 -0.27
C CYS A 78 -2.96 -5.97 -0.72
N GLY A 79 -4.21 -6.41 -0.90
CA GLY A 79 -5.35 -5.57 -1.26
C GLY A 79 -5.37 -5.05 -2.70
N ILE A 80 -4.48 -5.50 -3.59
CA ILE A 80 -4.42 -5.06 -5.00
C ILE A 80 -5.73 -5.33 -5.75
N CYS A 81 -6.45 -6.41 -5.40
CA CYS A 81 -7.72 -6.78 -6.02
C CYS A 81 -8.88 -5.85 -5.62
N VAL A 82 -8.81 -5.16 -4.48
CA VAL A 82 -9.90 -4.33 -3.95
C VAL A 82 -10.26 -3.19 -4.91
N PRO A 83 -9.34 -2.25 -5.26
CA PRO A 83 -9.68 -1.12 -6.13
C PRO A 83 -9.89 -1.51 -7.59
N ARG A 84 -9.62 -2.76 -7.95
CA ARG A 84 -9.80 -3.27 -9.30
C ARG A 84 -11.12 -4.01 -9.49
N CYS A 85 -11.89 -4.19 -8.42
CA CYS A 85 -13.22 -4.77 -8.50
C CYS A 85 -14.25 -3.72 -8.95
N PRO A 86 -14.82 -3.82 -10.16
CA PRO A 86 -15.76 -2.81 -10.68
C PRO A 86 -17.10 -2.79 -9.93
N ARG A 87 -17.36 -3.85 -9.14
CA ARG A 87 -18.57 -3.99 -8.35
C ARG A 87 -18.35 -3.67 -6.87
N GLU A 88 -17.15 -3.24 -6.48
CA GLU A 88 -16.78 -3.03 -5.07
C GLU A 88 -17.18 -4.24 -4.18
N ALA A 89 -17.01 -5.45 -4.76
CA ALA A 89 -17.38 -6.71 -4.11
C ALA A 89 -16.26 -7.33 -3.30
N ILE A 90 -15.08 -6.70 -3.22
CA ILE A 90 -13.91 -7.22 -2.51
C ILE A 90 -13.44 -6.20 -1.49
N ASP A 91 -13.15 -6.66 -0.28
CA ASP A 91 -12.53 -5.82 0.74
C ASP A 91 -11.51 -6.63 1.57
N LEU A 92 -10.75 -5.96 2.43
CA LEU A 92 -9.78 -6.56 3.35
C LEU A 92 -10.30 -6.58 4.78
N LYS A 93 -10.12 -7.70 5.48
CA LYS A 93 -10.33 -7.74 6.92
C LYS A 93 -9.31 -6.82 7.62
N ASN A 94 -9.76 -6.10 8.63
CA ASN A 94 -8.95 -5.16 9.45
C ASN A 94 -8.28 -3.99 8.70
N SER A 95 -8.48 -3.89 7.38
CA SER A 95 -7.99 -2.80 6.54
C SER A 95 -9.01 -2.50 5.45
N THR A 96 -10.26 -2.25 5.86
CA THR A 96 -11.38 -2.04 4.94
C THR A 96 -11.25 -0.74 4.17
N GLU A 97 -11.97 -0.66 3.04
CA GLU A 97 -12.08 0.56 2.25
C GLU A 97 -12.58 1.74 3.09
N ALA A 98 -13.57 1.50 3.95
CA ALA A 98 -14.11 2.52 4.84
C ALA A 98 -13.06 3.03 5.86
N GLN A 99 -12.23 2.13 6.41
CA GLN A 99 -11.15 2.50 7.33
C GLN A 99 -10.08 3.34 6.61
N LEU A 100 -9.66 2.95 5.41
CA LEU A 100 -8.67 3.70 4.63
C LEU A 100 -9.20 5.09 4.28
N MET A 101 -10.45 5.20 3.85
CA MET A 101 -11.10 6.49 3.58
C MET A 101 -11.21 7.37 4.83
N ALA A 102 -11.51 6.79 5.99
CA ALA A 102 -11.55 7.53 7.26
C ALA A 102 -10.16 8.04 7.66
N GLN A 103 -9.11 7.23 7.48
CA GLN A 103 -7.73 7.66 7.72
C GLN A 103 -7.33 8.82 6.79
N ILE A 104 -7.64 8.74 5.49
CA ILE A 104 -7.35 9.81 4.52
C ILE A 104 -8.02 11.12 4.97
N ARG A 105 -9.28 11.08 5.39
CA ARG A 105 -9.99 12.26 5.91
C ARG A 105 -9.30 12.81 7.16
N GLY A 106 -9.06 11.96 8.15
CA GLY A 106 -8.48 12.38 9.43
C GLY A 106 -7.10 13.01 9.28
N VAL A 107 -6.22 12.46 8.45
CA VAL A 107 -4.89 13.04 8.21
C VAL A 107 -4.92 14.27 7.31
N SER A 108 -5.95 14.44 6.50
CA SER A 108 -6.12 15.62 5.63
C SER A 108 -6.65 16.83 6.38
N GLU A 109 -7.37 16.61 7.48
CA GLU A 109 -7.92 17.69 8.30
C GLU A 109 -6.83 18.38 9.14
N GLY A 110 -6.99 19.69 9.35
CA GLY A 110 -6.06 20.49 10.15
C GLY A 110 -4.67 20.67 9.53
N GLY A 111 -3.77 21.32 10.26
CA GLY A 111 -2.40 21.62 9.82
C GLY A 111 -2.30 22.77 8.81
N LYS A 112 -1.07 23.27 8.64
CA LYS A 112 -0.75 24.34 7.67
C LYS A 112 -0.27 23.75 6.35
N PRO A 113 -0.58 24.36 5.18
CA PRO A 113 0.01 23.97 3.91
C PRO A 113 1.54 24.16 3.88
N PRO A 114 2.26 23.40 3.06
CA PRO A 114 1.74 22.32 2.23
C PRO A 114 1.45 21.05 3.04
N LYS A 115 0.36 20.36 2.72
CA LYS A 115 0.02 19.07 3.34
C LYS A 115 0.35 17.93 2.40
N ILE A 116 1.17 17.01 2.87
CA ILE A 116 1.61 15.84 2.10
C ILE A 116 1.11 14.58 2.78
N ILE A 117 0.44 13.72 2.02
CA ILE A 117 0.05 12.39 2.48
C ILE A 117 0.98 11.37 1.83
N ALA A 118 1.60 10.53 2.65
CA ALA A 118 2.46 9.47 2.20
C ALA A 118 1.82 8.11 2.50
N PHE A 119 1.44 7.36 1.46
CA PHE A 119 1.02 5.97 1.58
C PHE A 119 2.24 5.08 1.54
N LEU A 120 2.54 4.42 2.63
CA LEU A 120 3.69 3.53 2.77
C LEU A 120 3.22 2.09 2.87
N GLU A 121 3.84 1.22 2.08
CA GLU A 121 3.73 -0.20 2.34
C GLU A 121 4.17 -0.48 3.79
N LYS A 122 3.36 -1.28 4.54
CA LYS A 122 3.39 -1.28 6.00
C LYS A 122 4.57 -2.00 6.64
N GLU A 123 5.28 -2.88 5.91
CA GLU A 123 6.35 -3.70 6.48
C GLU A 123 7.72 -3.06 6.25
N ILE A 124 8.11 -2.89 5.01
CA ILE A 124 9.45 -2.40 4.64
C ILE A 124 9.47 -0.87 4.53
N ALA A 125 8.54 -0.31 3.79
CA ALA A 125 8.53 1.14 3.56
C ALA A 125 8.21 1.93 4.83
N TYR A 126 7.21 1.48 5.59
CA TYR A 126 6.88 2.04 6.89
C TYR A 126 8.01 1.78 7.91
N GLY A 127 8.55 0.55 7.94
CA GLY A 127 9.69 0.21 8.77
C GLY A 127 10.93 1.07 8.49
N SER A 128 11.16 1.47 7.24
CA SER A 128 12.25 2.39 6.88
C SER A 128 12.02 3.80 7.45
N ALA A 129 10.77 4.28 7.48
CA ALA A 129 10.44 5.55 8.11
C ALA A 129 10.61 5.51 9.65
N ASP A 130 10.22 4.39 10.29
CA ASP A 130 10.44 4.17 11.72
C ASP A 130 11.93 4.09 12.06
N LEU A 131 12.73 3.41 11.23
CA LEU A 131 14.19 3.31 11.41
C LEU A 131 14.86 4.68 11.32
N ALA A 132 14.36 5.59 10.49
CA ALA A 132 14.80 6.99 10.48
C ALA A 132 14.61 7.64 11.84
N GLY A 133 13.43 7.47 12.46
CA GLY A 133 13.14 7.97 13.81
C GLY A 133 14.06 7.38 14.87
N GLN A 134 14.31 6.08 14.85
CA GLN A 134 15.28 5.41 15.74
C GLN A 134 16.69 5.96 15.54
N SER A 135 17.07 6.29 14.32
CA SER A 135 18.36 6.90 13.96
C SER A 135 18.42 8.40 14.24
N ARG A 136 17.37 8.99 14.86
CA ARG A 136 17.23 10.42 15.14
C ARG A 136 17.29 11.31 13.89
N VAL A 137 16.90 10.76 12.74
CA VAL A 137 16.74 11.49 11.49
C VAL A 137 15.26 11.83 11.35
N SER A 138 14.93 13.11 11.20
CA SER A 138 13.55 13.58 11.06
C SER A 138 13.22 13.89 9.60
N TYR A 139 11.97 13.80 9.26
CA TYR A 139 11.41 14.30 8.00
C TYR A 139 10.40 15.43 8.28
N PRO A 140 9.98 16.22 7.26
CA PRO A 140 9.09 17.35 7.47
C PRO A 140 7.77 16.96 8.15
N SER A 141 7.39 17.66 9.21
CA SER A 141 6.21 17.37 10.05
C SER A 141 4.86 17.48 9.33
N ASN A 142 4.85 18.11 8.15
CA ASN A 142 3.68 18.21 7.29
C ASN A 142 3.53 17.00 6.33
N VAL A 143 4.46 16.05 6.35
CA VAL A 143 4.31 14.72 5.73
C VAL A 143 3.62 13.80 6.73
N ARG A 144 2.44 13.33 6.37
CA ARG A 144 1.61 12.46 7.21
C ARG A 144 1.52 11.08 6.57
N ILE A 145 1.91 10.06 7.31
CA ILE A 145 2.00 8.69 6.82
C ILE A 145 0.70 7.94 7.08
N ILE A 146 0.25 7.21 6.06
CA ILE A 146 -0.78 6.18 6.13
C ILE A 146 -0.15 4.86 5.73
N GLY A 147 -0.11 3.88 6.64
CA GLY A 147 0.33 2.54 6.34
C GLY A 147 -0.73 1.78 5.53
N VAL A 148 -0.33 1.21 4.41
CA VAL A 148 -1.17 0.37 3.55
C VAL A 148 -0.51 -0.99 3.33
N PRO A 149 -1.27 -2.08 3.14
CA PRO A 149 -0.66 -3.40 2.91
C PRO A 149 0.23 -3.44 1.65
N SER A 150 -0.13 -2.67 0.63
CA SER A 150 0.65 -2.39 -0.58
C SER A 150 0.13 -1.11 -1.21
N THR A 151 0.98 -0.34 -1.86
CA THR A 151 0.54 0.87 -2.60
C THR A 151 -0.32 0.53 -3.82
N GLY A 152 -0.30 -0.72 -4.28
CA GLY A 152 -1.22 -1.24 -5.30
C GLY A 152 -2.69 -1.22 -4.89
N ARG A 153 -3.00 -1.08 -3.58
CA ARG A 153 -4.33 -0.83 -3.05
C ARG A 153 -4.78 0.62 -3.24
N VAL A 154 -3.85 1.56 -3.36
CA VAL A 154 -4.18 2.97 -3.51
C VAL A 154 -4.65 3.24 -4.93
N SER A 155 -5.88 3.71 -5.09
CA SER A 155 -6.50 4.03 -6.38
C SER A 155 -6.66 5.52 -6.59
N LEU A 156 -7.09 5.93 -7.79
CA LEU A 156 -7.46 7.31 -8.09
C LEU A 156 -8.49 7.86 -7.09
N LYS A 157 -9.48 7.05 -6.67
CA LYS A 157 -10.49 7.44 -5.69
C LYS A 157 -9.88 7.91 -4.37
N HIS A 158 -8.84 7.20 -3.88
CA HIS A 158 -8.10 7.59 -2.67
C HIS A 158 -7.32 8.89 -2.85
N LEU A 159 -6.68 9.07 -4.02
CA LEU A 159 -5.95 10.31 -4.32
C LEU A 159 -6.90 11.50 -4.41
N LEU A 160 -8.01 11.35 -5.11
CA LEU A 160 -9.04 12.38 -5.21
C LEU A 160 -9.60 12.75 -3.84
N GLN A 161 -9.86 11.75 -2.99
CA GLN A 161 -10.28 11.96 -1.61
C GLN A 161 -9.23 12.77 -0.83
N ALA A 162 -7.95 12.39 -0.92
CA ALA A 162 -6.86 13.11 -0.27
C ALA A 162 -6.80 14.58 -0.71
N PHE A 163 -6.83 14.86 -2.02
CA PHE A 163 -6.82 16.21 -2.56
C PHE A 163 -8.08 17.01 -2.20
N ALA A 164 -9.26 16.38 -2.22
CA ALA A 164 -10.53 17.01 -1.84
C ALA A 164 -10.54 17.48 -0.39
N TYR A 165 -9.92 16.71 0.52
CA TYR A 165 -9.86 17.01 1.96
C TYR A 165 -8.63 17.82 2.38
N GLY A 166 -7.77 18.22 1.46
CA GLY A 166 -6.77 19.24 1.77
C GLY A 166 -5.32 18.84 1.52
N ALA A 167 -5.01 17.66 1.00
CA ALA A 167 -3.66 17.34 0.58
C ALA A 167 -3.20 18.26 -0.58
N ASP A 168 -1.94 18.63 -0.59
CA ASP A 168 -1.27 19.39 -1.65
C ASP A 168 -0.33 18.52 -2.46
N GLY A 169 0.06 17.37 -1.90
CA GLY A 169 0.87 16.36 -2.56
C GLY A 169 0.65 14.98 -1.97
N VAL A 170 0.88 13.95 -2.79
CA VAL A 170 0.78 12.54 -2.37
C VAL A 170 2.05 11.79 -2.78
N VAL A 171 2.54 10.94 -1.89
CA VAL A 171 3.67 10.04 -2.11
C VAL A 171 3.19 8.60 -1.96
N LEU A 172 3.60 7.73 -2.87
CA LEU A 172 3.44 6.28 -2.77
C LEU A 172 4.82 5.65 -2.58
N LEU A 173 5.02 4.97 -1.47
CA LEU A 173 6.28 4.31 -1.15
C LEU A 173 6.05 2.81 -0.96
N GLU A 174 6.67 2.02 -1.82
CA GLU A 174 6.53 0.56 -1.85
C GLU A 174 7.84 -0.13 -1.44
N ASP A 175 7.73 -1.39 -1.02
CA ASP A 175 8.87 -2.27 -0.89
C ASP A 175 9.43 -2.64 -2.27
N HIS A 176 10.75 -2.52 -2.45
CA HIS A 176 11.42 -2.89 -3.71
C HIS A 176 11.26 -4.38 -4.05
N GLY A 177 11.26 -5.25 -3.03
CA GLY A 177 11.08 -6.70 -3.15
C GLY A 177 9.63 -7.18 -3.06
N GLY A 178 8.67 -6.28 -2.83
CA GLY A 178 7.29 -6.60 -2.52
C GLY A 178 6.48 -7.24 -3.66
N VAL A 179 5.23 -7.54 -3.35
CA VAL A 179 4.29 -8.16 -4.30
C VAL A 179 3.85 -7.21 -5.41
N PHE A 180 3.94 -5.91 -5.17
CA PHE A 180 3.62 -4.87 -6.15
C PHE A 180 4.93 -4.34 -6.75
N LYS A 181 5.36 -4.95 -7.85
CA LYS A 181 6.65 -4.67 -8.48
C LYS A 181 6.81 -3.21 -8.89
N GLU A 182 8.05 -2.72 -8.86
CA GLU A 182 8.38 -1.33 -9.17
C GLU A 182 7.90 -0.89 -10.56
N GLU A 183 7.99 -1.76 -11.57
CA GLU A 183 7.50 -1.48 -12.92
C GLU A 183 5.98 -1.27 -12.92
N THR A 184 5.25 -2.16 -12.24
CA THR A 184 3.79 -2.06 -12.09
C THR A 184 3.39 -0.80 -11.30
N LEU A 185 4.16 -0.42 -10.27
CA LEU A 185 3.96 0.84 -9.54
C LEU A 185 4.14 2.04 -10.45
N ARG A 186 5.17 2.06 -11.29
CA ARG A 186 5.43 3.15 -12.25
C ARG A 186 4.30 3.29 -13.26
N GLU A 187 3.81 2.19 -13.82
CA GLU A 187 2.68 2.18 -14.74
C GLU A 187 1.40 2.69 -14.07
N HIS A 188 1.11 2.18 -12.88
CA HIS A 188 -0.04 2.57 -12.07
C HIS A 188 -0.03 4.07 -11.76
N VAL A 189 1.10 4.60 -11.30
CA VAL A 189 1.28 6.04 -11.02
C VAL A 189 1.19 6.88 -12.29
N THR A 190 1.73 6.40 -13.40
CA THR A 190 1.65 7.11 -14.70
C THR A 190 0.20 7.23 -15.15
N GLN A 191 -0.58 6.18 -15.00
CA GLN A 191 -2.01 6.19 -15.32
C GLN A 191 -2.77 7.16 -14.40
N MET A 192 -2.56 7.07 -13.08
CA MET A 192 -3.18 7.99 -12.11
C MET A 192 -2.82 9.45 -12.38
N LYS A 193 -1.59 9.74 -12.79
CA LYS A 193 -1.17 11.11 -13.18
C LYS A 193 -1.92 11.64 -14.39
N LYS A 194 -2.25 10.80 -15.38
CA LYS A 194 -3.07 11.19 -16.53
C LYS A 194 -4.49 11.53 -16.08
N GLU A 195 -5.09 10.66 -15.28
CA GLU A 195 -6.45 10.83 -14.78
C GLU A 195 -6.58 12.05 -13.86
N LEU A 196 -5.61 12.30 -12.98
CA LEU A 196 -5.58 13.48 -12.10
C LEU A 196 -5.61 14.81 -12.84
N ARG A 197 -5.02 14.88 -14.07
CA ARG A 197 -5.08 16.09 -14.90
C ARG A 197 -6.51 16.51 -15.25
N GLU A 198 -7.40 15.55 -15.45
CA GLU A 198 -8.81 15.80 -15.77
C GLU A 198 -9.54 16.53 -14.62
N TYR A 199 -8.98 16.41 -13.40
CA TYR A 199 -9.48 17.06 -12.19
C TYR A 199 -8.70 18.34 -11.83
N GLY A 200 -7.81 18.80 -12.70
CA GLY A 200 -6.99 19.98 -12.49
C GLY A 200 -5.86 19.80 -11.48
N VAL A 201 -5.47 18.53 -11.18
CA VAL A 201 -4.34 18.23 -10.29
C VAL A 201 -3.08 18.04 -11.14
N GLU A 202 -2.04 18.84 -10.85
CA GLU A 202 -0.78 18.76 -11.56
C GLU A 202 -0.06 17.43 -11.27
N PRO A 203 0.45 16.73 -12.30
CA PRO A 203 1.10 15.41 -12.15
C PRO A 203 2.29 15.39 -11.19
N LEU A 204 2.93 16.54 -10.97
CA LEU A 204 4.06 16.69 -10.05
C LEU A 204 3.63 16.63 -8.57
N ARG A 205 2.32 16.70 -8.28
CA ARG A 205 1.76 16.51 -6.93
C ARG A 205 1.62 15.04 -6.54
N LEU A 206 1.87 14.12 -7.46
CA LEU A 206 1.95 12.69 -7.17
C LEU A 206 3.37 12.19 -7.45
N MET A 207 3.95 11.52 -6.46
CA MET A 207 5.28 10.90 -6.54
C MET A 207 5.22 9.45 -6.07
N SER A 208 6.08 8.61 -6.62
CA SER A 208 6.29 7.24 -6.13
C SER A 208 7.76 6.89 -6.16
N PHE A 209 8.17 6.05 -5.24
CA PHE A 209 9.49 5.41 -5.25
C PHE A 209 9.42 4.09 -4.48
N SER A 210 10.47 3.27 -4.65
CA SER A 210 10.64 2.02 -3.90
C SER A 210 11.85 2.13 -2.99
N THR A 211 11.80 1.45 -1.85
CA THR A 211 12.86 1.44 -0.85
C THR A 211 13.12 0.02 -0.32
N THR A 212 14.23 -0.15 0.36
CA THR A 212 14.55 -1.32 1.18
C THR A 212 14.80 -0.87 2.62
N LEU A 213 14.70 -1.78 3.59
CA LEU A 213 14.75 -1.42 5.00
C LEU A 213 15.97 -0.57 5.41
N PRO A 214 17.21 -0.84 4.96
CA PRO A 214 18.38 -0.04 5.37
C PRO A 214 18.44 1.35 4.72
N GLU A 215 17.57 1.67 3.75
CA GLU A 215 17.61 2.93 3.00
C GLU A 215 16.81 4.07 3.65
N TYR A 216 16.71 4.11 4.98
CA TYR A 216 15.93 5.15 5.68
C TYR A 216 16.35 6.58 5.35
N GLY A 217 17.65 6.81 5.07
CA GLY A 217 18.16 8.10 4.64
C GLY A 217 17.56 8.56 3.32
N LYS A 218 17.38 7.64 2.36
CA LYS A 218 16.75 7.90 1.07
C LYS A 218 15.25 8.26 1.24
N VAL A 219 14.57 7.64 2.20
CA VAL A 219 13.17 7.96 2.50
C VAL A 219 13.03 9.39 3.00
N THR A 220 13.85 9.81 3.96
CA THR A 220 13.81 11.16 4.52
C THR A 220 14.21 12.22 3.49
N GLU A 221 15.27 12.01 2.72
CA GLU A 221 15.71 12.89 1.64
C GLU A 221 14.63 13.06 0.56
N THR A 222 13.94 11.95 0.22
CA THR A 222 12.85 11.99 -0.74
C THR A 222 11.67 12.83 -0.23
N PHE A 223 11.31 12.67 1.05
CA PHE A 223 10.27 13.50 1.66
C PHE A 223 10.63 14.98 1.71
N GLU A 224 11.88 15.33 2.02
CA GLU A 224 12.38 16.70 2.02
C GLU A 224 12.33 17.31 0.60
N THR A 225 12.82 16.56 -0.39
CA THR A 225 12.83 16.98 -1.79
C THR A 225 11.40 17.20 -2.30
N PHE A 226 10.49 16.26 -2.00
CA PHE A 226 9.10 16.40 -2.41
C PHE A 226 8.40 17.55 -1.69
N ASN A 227 8.63 17.71 -0.39
CA ASN A 227 8.11 18.83 0.38
C ASN A 227 8.57 20.19 -0.19
N SER A 228 9.84 20.31 -0.54
CA SER A 228 10.38 21.51 -1.18
C SER A 228 9.72 21.80 -2.52
N ARG A 229 9.44 20.75 -3.31
CA ARG A 229 8.70 20.86 -4.58
C ARG A 229 7.28 21.38 -4.37
N ILE A 230 6.53 20.75 -3.47
CA ILE A 230 5.14 21.11 -3.19
C ILE A 230 5.07 22.53 -2.59
N SER A 231 6.02 22.90 -1.74
CA SER A 231 6.10 24.29 -1.21
C SER A 231 6.29 25.34 -2.30
N LYS A 232 7.10 25.05 -3.32
CA LYS A 232 7.29 25.96 -4.48
C LYS A 232 6.06 26.02 -5.39
N MET A 233 5.32 24.93 -5.52
CA MET A 233 4.08 24.88 -6.30
C MET A 233 2.92 25.60 -5.59
N GLY A 234 2.99 25.72 -4.28
CA GLY A 234 1.90 26.23 -3.46
C GLY A 234 0.75 25.22 -3.26
N PRO A 235 -0.24 25.58 -2.46
CA PRO A 235 -1.40 24.72 -2.21
C PRO A 235 -2.22 24.49 -3.48
N LEU A 236 -2.89 23.33 -3.55
CA LEU A 236 -3.87 23.07 -4.61
C LEU A 236 -5.02 24.08 -4.48
N SER A 237 -5.46 24.67 -5.60
CA SER A 237 -6.49 25.71 -5.60
C SER A 237 -7.83 25.17 -5.05
N GLU A 238 -8.57 26.01 -4.34
CA GLU A 238 -9.87 25.63 -3.79
C GLU A 238 -10.89 25.33 -4.90
N GLU A 239 -10.76 25.98 -6.07
CA GLU A 239 -11.56 25.67 -7.24
C GLU A 239 -11.38 24.21 -7.69
N ASN A 240 -10.14 23.73 -7.78
CA ASN A 240 -9.86 22.35 -8.16
C ASN A 240 -10.35 21.36 -7.08
N ARG A 241 -10.20 21.71 -5.78
CA ARG A 241 -10.76 20.90 -4.71
C ARG A 241 -12.28 20.81 -4.77
N ALA A 242 -12.97 21.91 -5.08
CA ALA A 242 -14.43 21.93 -5.24
C ALA A 242 -14.88 21.04 -6.39
N LYS A 243 -14.22 21.12 -7.56
CA LYS A 243 -14.48 20.23 -8.72
C LYS A 243 -14.32 18.75 -8.36
N ILE A 244 -13.27 18.41 -7.58
CA ILE A 244 -13.05 17.03 -7.15
C ILE A 244 -14.17 16.59 -6.21
N ARG A 245 -14.59 17.42 -5.23
CA ARG A 245 -15.69 17.10 -4.30
C ARG A 245 -17.02 16.87 -5.03
N GLU A 246 -17.35 17.73 -5.97
CA GLU A 246 -18.57 17.60 -6.78
C GLU A 246 -18.60 16.26 -7.53
N LYS A 247 -17.48 15.90 -8.15
CA LYS A 247 -17.38 14.66 -8.92
C LYS A 247 -17.36 13.41 -8.04
N LEU A 248 -16.83 13.48 -6.81
CA LEU A 248 -16.89 12.40 -5.83
C LEU A 248 -18.30 12.17 -5.27
N GLN A 249 -19.19 13.17 -5.31
CA GLN A 249 -20.58 13.07 -4.89
C GLN A 249 -21.51 12.56 -5.99
N SER A 250 -21.10 12.70 -7.26
CA SER A 250 -21.89 12.28 -8.42
C SER A 250 -21.65 10.82 -8.86
N ASN A 251 -20.66 10.14 -8.28
CA ASN A 251 -20.33 8.72 -8.50
C ASN A 251 -20.63 7.89 -7.24
#